data_34f76e343d17bdb2f74b67f97a956649
#
_entry.id   34f76e343d17bdb2f74b67f97a956649
#
_cell.length_a   1.000
_cell.length_b   1.000
_cell.length_c   1.000
_cell.angle_alpha   90.00
_cell.angle_beta   90.00
_cell.angle_gamma   90.00
#
_symmetry.space_group_name_H-M   'P 1'
#
loop_
_entity.id
_entity.type
_entity.pdbx_description
1 polymer ?
#
loop_
_entity_poly.entity_id
_entity_poly.type
_entity_poly.pdbx_seq_one_letter_code
_entity_poly.pdbx_strand_id
1 'polypeptide(L)'
;MVMKKLLFILSFSLMSFMTLAQDVVVIKHTNYTTHFSKSKKYPVMVQWETTNAMVTCPTPLKRKDNFKPDPQLPVETNIGNDYVKSGYDRGHVMPAADNLCQTPQIQDECFYFSNMIPQTHRLNAGDWKSLETATREWAVISSKVRVWSGAIGEEKKIGAISVPKQCWKVVQIAGKWKAYLFNNDLSNPDGFDNNEVPLAQIEKLTGFKFR
;
A
#
# COMPACT_ATOMS: atom_id res chain seq x y z
N MET A 1 29.71 -9.54 35.79
CA MET A 1 29.14 -8.24 35.36
C MET A 1 28.77 -8.21 33.89
N VAL A 2 29.37 -9.01 33.02
CA VAL A 2 29.08 -9.07 31.57
C VAL A 2 27.74 -9.73 31.24
N MET A 3 27.32 -10.75 31.97
CA MET A 3 26.05 -11.48 31.74
C MET A 3 24.79 -10.63 31.97
N LYS A 4 24.77 -9.69 32.92
CA LYS A 4 23.60 -8.81 33.16
C LYS A 4 23.37 -7.80 32.03
N LYS A 5 24.43 -7.34 31.33
CA LYS A 5 24.27 -6.43 30.17
C LYS A 5 23.70 -7.15 28.94
N LEU A 6 24.02 -8.41 28.73
CA LEU A 6 23.49 -9.20 27.60
C LEU A 6 21.98 -9.50 27.74
N LEU A 7 21.50 -9.80 28.97
CA LEU A 7 20.07 -10.02 29.23
C LEU A 7 19.24 -8.75 29.02
N PHE A 8 19.78 -7.55 29.32
CA PHE A 8 19.07 -6.29 29.16
C PHE A 8 18.92 -5.90 27.69
N ILE A 9 19.92 -6.19 26.85
CA ILE A 9 19.85 -5.93 25.39
C ILE A 9 18.85 -6.89 24.72
N LEU A 10 18.77 -8.15 25.15
CA LEU A 10 17.83 -9.14 24.62
C LEU A 10 16.38 -8.79 24.96
N SER A 11 16.11 -8.30 26.20
CA SER A 11 14.76 -7.89 26.61
C SER A 11 14.27 -6.65 25.87
N PHE A 12 15.14 -5.69 25.54
CA PHE A 12 14.77 -4.48 24.80
C PHE A 12 14.45 -4.79 23.33
N SER A 13 15.19 -5.72 22.72
CA SER A 13 14.90 -6.21 21.35
C SER A 13 13.57 -6.97 21.27
N LEU A 14 13.25 -7.81 22.24
CA LEU A 14 11.97 -8.52 22.28
C LEU A 14 10.78 -7.58 22.50
N MET A 15 10.91 -6.55 23.34
CA MET A 15 9.87 -5.56 23.56
C MET A 15 9.54 -4.75 22.29
N SER A 16 10.53 -4.43 21.47
CA SER A 16 10.30 -3.69 20.22
C SER A 16 9.56 -4.53 19.18
N PHE A 17 9.77 -5.85 19.13
CA PHE A 17 9.03 -6.75 18.25
C PHE A 17 7.58 -6.98 18.71
N MET A 18 7.33 -7.05 20.01
CA MET A 18 5.97 -7.22 20.55
C MET A 18 5.09 -5.99 20.31
N THR A 19 5.61 -4.77 20.36
CA THR A 19 4.83 -3.55 20.12
C THR A 19 4.42 -3.40 18.66
N LEU A 20 5.24 -3.82 17.70
CA LEU A 20 4.89 -3.80 16.28
C LEU A 20 3.77 -4.80 15.94
N ALA A 21 3.76 -5.97 16.56
CA ALA A 21 2.71 -6.97 16.34
C ALA A 21 1.32 -6.54 16.85
N GLN A 22 1.24 -5.66 17.85
CA GLN A 22 -0.03 -5.14 18.38
C GLN A 22 -0.59 -3.95 17.57
N ASP A 23 0.23 -3.25 16.79
CA ASP A 23 -0.19 -2.07 16.03
C ASP A 23 -0.83 -2.43 14.69
N VAL A 24 -0.40 -3.53 14.06
CA VAL A 24 -0.85 -3.92 12.73
C VAL A 24 -2.02 -4.89 12.82
N VAL A 25 -3.13 -4.52 12.18
CA VAL A 25 -4.31 -5.37 12.01
C VAL A 25 -4.36 -5.88 10.58
N VAL A 26 -4.63 -7.17 10.41
CA VAL A 26 -4.83 -7.81 9.11
C VAL A 26 -6.32 -7.87 8.79
N ILE A 27 -6.71 -7.23 7.69
CA ILE A 27 -8.09 -7.14 7.20
C ILE A 27 -8.17 -7.83 5.85
N LYS A 28 -9.12 -8.75 5.70
CA LYS A 28 -9.39 -9.42 4.43
C LYS A 28 -10.61 -8.81 3.76
N HIS A 29 -10.43 -8.31 2.55
CA HIS A 29 -11.47 -7.90 1.63
C HIS A 29 -11.64 -8.94 0.52
N THR A 30 -12.60 -8.73 -0.37
CA THR A 30 -12.91 -9.71 -1.42
C THR A 30 -11.70 -10.00 -2.31
N ASN A 31 -11.01 -8.95 -2.80
CA ASN A 31 -9.90 -9.10 -3.75
C ASN A 31 -8.53 -8.68 -3.19
N TYR A 32 -8.43 -8.27 -1.93
CA TYR A 32 -7.16 -7.88 -1.33
C TYR A 32 -7.13 -8.10 0.18
N THR A 33 -5.93 -8.11 0.71
CA THR A 33 -5.69 -8.16 2.16
C THR A 33 -4.85 -6.96 2.55
N THR A 34 -5.29 -6.23 3.58
CA THR A 34 -4.60 -5.07 4.14
C THR A 34 -3.94 -5.43 5.46
N HIS A 35 -2.70 -4.99 5.65
CA HIS A 35 -2.01 -4.90 6.92
C HIS A 35 -2.02 -3.43 7.36
N PHE A 36 -2.97 -3.05 8.20
CA PHE A 36 -3.21 -1.66 8.58
C PHE A 36 -2.56 -1.32 9.91
N SER A 37 -1.77 -0.24 9.94
CA SER A 37 -1.22 0.31 11.18
C SER A 37 -2.22 1.24 11.85
N LYS A 38 -2.66 0.89 13.06
CA LYS A 38 -3.60 1.71 13.85
C LYS A 38 -2.97 3.01 14.33
N SER A 39 -1.68 3.00 14.63
CA SER A 39 -0.96 4.20 15.09
C SER A 39 -0.68 5.18 13.96
N LYS A 40 -0.34 4.68 12.77
CA LYS A 40 -0.03 5.50 11.58
C LYS A 40 -1.26 5.87 10.77
N LYS A 41 -2.37 5.12 10.93
CA LYS A 41 -3.61 5.31 10.18
C LYS A 41 -3.44 5.16 8.67
N TYR A 42 -2.53 4.27 8.24
CA TYR A 42 -2.37 3.87 6.85
C TYR A 42 -1.96 2.38 6.72
N PRO A 43 -2.19 1.74 5.55
CA PRO A 43 -1.74 0.37 5.31
C PRO A 43 -0.22 0.32 5.14
N VAL A 44 0.47 -0.47 5.98
CA VAL A 44 1.90 -0.75 5.83
C VAL A 44 2.16 -1.75 4.71
N MET A 45 1.15 -2.59 4.38
CA MET A 45 1.13 -3.47 3.22
C MET A 45 -0.31 -3.78 2.82
N VAL A 46 -0.56 -3.79 1.52
CA VAL A 46 -1.73 -4.40 0.88
C VAL A 46 -1.23 -5.43 -0.12
N GLN A 47 -1.88 -6.59 -0.17
CA GLN A 47 -1.54 -7.64 -1.13
C GLN A 47 -2.77 -8.09 -1.91
N TRP A 48 -2.60 -8.30 -3.22
CA TRP A 48 -3.65 -8.76 -4.12
C TRP A 48 -3.09 -9.47 -5.35
N GLU A 49 -3.97 -10.07 -6.11
CA GLU A 49 -3.68 -10.60 -7.45
C GLU A 49 -4.54 -9.83 -8.46
N THR A 50 -3.93 -9.29 -9.51
CA THR A 50 -4.63 -8.71 -10.65
C THR A 50 -4.60 -9.71 -11.79
N THR A 51 -5.77 -10.10 -12.32
CA THR A 51 -5.89 -11.01 -13.45
C THR A 51 -6.38 -10.27 -14.68
N ASN A 52 -6.14 -10.84 -15.87
CA ASN A 52 -6.68 -10.32 -17.12
C ASN A 52 -8.21 -10.12 -17.03
N ALA A 53 -8.94 -11.09 -16.48
CA ALA A 53 -10.39 -11.03 -16.33
C ALA A 53 -10.90 -9.90 -15.41
N MET A 54 -10.07 -9.40 -14.48
CA MET A 54 -10.43 -8.29 -13.60
C MET A 54 -10.37 -6.93 -14.30
N VAL A 55 -9.56 -6.82 -15.37
CA VAL A 55 -9.24 -5.54 -16.03
C VAL A 55 -9.68 -5.48 -17.49
N THR A 56 -10.08 -6.62 -18.08
CA THR A 56 -10.53 -6.70 -19.49
C THR A 56 -11.93 -7.26 -19.57
N CYS A 57 -12.89 -6.42 -19.96
CA CYS A 57 -14.29 -6.81 -20.18
C CYS A 57 -14.97 -5.85 -21.16
N PRO A 58 -16.08 -6.27 -21.82
CA PRO A 58 -16.81 -5.41 -22.76
C PRO A 58 -17.41 -4.17 -22.11
N THR A 59 -17.78 -4.24 -20.84
CA THR A 59 -18.49 -3.18 -20.12
C THR A 59 -17.84 -2.91 -18.77
N PRO A 60 -16.71 -2.18 -18.72
CA PRO A 60 -16.04 -1.86 -17.46
C PRO A 60 -16.90 -0.93 -16.60
N LEU A 61 -16.81 -1.12 -15.29
CA LEU A 61 -17.48 -0.27 -14.33
C LEU A 61 -16.97 1.17 -14.44
N LYS A 62 -17.86 2.13 -14.29
CA LYS A 62 -17.47 3.51 -14.07
C LYS A 62 -16.95 3.66 -12.63
N ARG A 63 -15.80 4.34 -12.49
CA ARG A 63 -15.26 4.68 -11.17
C ARG A 63 -16.24 5.60 -10.42
N LYS A 64 -16.50 5.24 -9.16
CA LYS A 64 -17.22 6.07 -8.20
C LYS A 64 -16.29 6.36 -7.03
N ASP A 65 -16.01 7.63 -6.78
CA ASP A 65 -15.13 8.05 -5.67
C ASP A 65 -15.87 7.97 -4.32
N ASN A 66 -16.22 6.77 -3.91
CA ASN A 66 -17.00 6.47 -2.71
C ASN A 66 -16.09 6.22 -1.49
N PHE A 67 -15.23 7.20 -1.18
CA PHE A 67 -14.33 7.13 -0.03
C PHE A 67 -15.09 7.07 1.29
N LYS A 68 -14.79 6.06 2.12
CA LYS A 68 -15.50 5.80 3.37
C LYS A 68 -14.65 5.04 4.39
N PRO A 69 -15.01 5.10 5.69
CA PRO A 69 -14.41 4.23 6.69
C PRO A 69 -14.57 2.75 6.33
N ASP A 70 -13.57 1.95 6.69
CA ASP A 70 -13.64 0.51 6.55
C ASP A 70 -14.60 -0.05 7.61
N PRO A 71 -15.65 -0.81 7.23
CA PRO A 71 -16.59 -1.37 8.20
C PRO A 71 -15.95 -2.36 9.18
N GLN A 72 -14.79 -2.93 8.86
CA GLN A 72 -14.03 -3.80 9.78
C GLN A 72 -13.16 -3.01 10.77
N LEU A 73 -12.88 -1.72 10.49
CA LEU A 73 -12.12 -0.79 11.34
C LEU A 73 -12.76 0.61 11.33
N PRO A 74 -14.02 0.77 11.72
CA PRO A 74 -14.73 2.03 11.51
C PRO A 74 -14.17 3.20 12.32
N VAL A 75 -13.59 2.95 13.48
CA VAL A 75 -12.99 4.00 14.34
C VAL A 75 -11.62 4.40 13.81
N GLU A 76 -10.78 3.41 13.50
CA GLU A 76 -9.41 3.62 13.04
C GLU A 76 -9.35 4.31 11.68
N THR A 77 -10.35 4.08 10.84
CA THR A 77 -10.42 4.58 9.45
C THR A 77 -11.42 5.71 9.26
N ASN A 78 -12.02 6.26 10.32
CA ASN A 78 -12.83 7.48 10.24
C ASN A 78 -11.93 8.73 10.16
N ILE A 79 -11.17 8.84 9.10
CA ILE A 79 -10.09 9.81 8.87
C ILE A 79 -10.30 10.64 7.59
N GLY A 80 -11.48 10.54 6.98
CA GLY A 80 -11.75 11.18 5.68
C GLY A 80 -11.60 12.70 5.69
N ASN A 81 -11.92 13.35 6.81
CA ASN A 81 -11.80 14.79 6.99
C ASN A 81 -10.33 15.25 7.08
N ASP A 82 -9.42 14.39 7.53
CA ASP A 82 -8.00 14.72 7.67
C ASP A 82 -7.32 14.95 6.33
N TYR A 83 -7.87 14.36 5.25
CA TYR A 83 -7.41 14.61 3.88
C TYR A 83 -7.89 15.93 3.29
N VAL A 84 -8.97 16.53 3.83
CA VAL A 84 -9.56 17.75 3.26
C VAL A 84 -8.60 18.92 3.45
N LYS A 85 -8.23 19.56 2.34
CA LYS A 85 -7.26 20.69 2.30
C LYS A 85 -5.90 20.38 2.93
N SER A 86 -5.52 19.11 3.04
CA SER A 86 -4.24 18.68 3.61
C SER A 86 -3.05 18.89 2.67
N GLY A 87 -3.29 19.04 1.37
CA GLY A 87 -2.27 19.06 0.32
C GLY A 87 -1.83 17.66 -0.12
N TYR A 88 -2.48 16.61 0.38
CA TYR A 88 -2.22 15.22 -0.01
C TYR A 88 -3.46 14.60 -0.65
N ASP A 89 -3.20 13.73 -1.63
CA ASP A 89 -4.23 12.90 -2.26
C ASP A 89 -4.53 11.67 -1.38
N ARG A 90 -5.73 11.14 -1.55
CA ARG A 90 -6.11 9.80 -1.08
C ARG A 90 -5.54 8.77 -2.06
N GLY A 91 -4.25 8.46 -1.92
CA GLY A 91 -3.58 7.52 -2.81
C GLY A 91 -4.04 6.09 -2.53
N HIS A 92 -4.60 5.43 -3.56
CA HIS A 92 -4.94 4.02 -3.46
C HIS A 92 -3.69 3.16 -3.41
N VAL A 93 -3.69 2.13 -2.56
CA VAL A 93 -2.64 1.09 -2.58
C VAL A 93 -3.03 0.01 -3.59
N MET A 94 -4.21 -0.62 -3.42
CA MET A 94 -4.84 -1.39 -4.48
C MET A 94 -5.73 -0.47 -5.32
N PRO A 95 -5.44 -0.28 -6.62
CA PRO A 95 -6.20 0.64 -7.45
C PRO A 95 -7.63 0.16 -7.69
N ALA A 96 -8.61 1.08 -7.68
CA ALA A 96 -9.97 0.77 -8.09
C ALA A 96 -10.05 0.28 -9.56
N ALA A 97 -9.10 0.69 -10.39
CA ALA A 97 -8.98 0.27 -11.78
C ALA A 97 -8.62 -1.22 -11.94
N ASP A 98 -8.08 -1.87 -10.93
CA ASP A 98 -7.82 -3.31 -10.94
C ASP A 98 -9.12 -4.13 -10.76
N ASN A 99 -10.25 -3.47 -10.43
CA ASN A 99 -11.57 -4.08 -10.25
C ASN A 99 -12.62 -3.57 -11.24
N LEU A 100 -12.21 -3.05 -12.41
CA LEU A 100 -13.15 -2.50 -13.42
C LEU A 100 -14.14 -3.53 -13.97
N CYS A 101 -13.76 -4.79 -13.98
CA CYS A 101 -14.57 -5.90 -14.53
C CYS A 101 -15.15 -6.80 -13.40
N GLN A 102 -15.26 -6.25 -12.20
CA GLN A 102 -15.86 -6.93 -11.06
C GLN A 102 -17.28 -6.41 -10.77
N THR A 103 -17.80 -6.64 -9.56
CA THR A 103 -19.07 -6.05 -9.15
C THR A 103 -18.85 -4.64 -8.57
N PRO A 104 -19.89 -3.77 -8.56
CA PRO A 104 -19.80 -2.46 -7.91
C PRO A 104 -19.37 -2.54 -6.44
N GLN A 105 -19.81 -3.57 -5.73
CA GLN A 105 -19.45 -3.78 -4.31
C GLN A 105 -17.96 -4.05 -4.14
N ILE A 106 -17.38 -4.90 -5.00
CA ILE A 106 -15.93 -5.21 -4.97
C ILE A 106 -15.10 -3.97 -5.32
N GLN A 107 -15.55 -3.17 -6.31
CA GLN A 107 -14.87 -1.92 -6.62
C GLN A 107 -14.97 -0.92 -5.44
N ASP A 108 -16.12 -0.85 -4.77
CA ASP A 108 -16.36 0.03 -3.63
C ASP A 108 -15.44 -0.29 -2.43
N GLU A 109 -15.04 -1.54 -2.24
CA GLU A 109 -14.07 -1.92 -1.19
C GLU A 109 -12.73 -1.22 -1.36
N CYS A 110 -12.31 -0.92 -2.60
CA CYS A 110 -11.06 -0.21 -2.86
C CYS A 110 -11.04 1.22 -2.29
N PHE A 111 -12.21 1.82 -2.03
CA PHE A 111 -12.35 3.17 -1.50
C PHE A 111 -12.39 3.24 0.03
N TYR A 112 -12.21 2.11 0.73
CA TYR A 112 -12.03 2.13 2.18
C TYR A 112 -10.72 2.84 2.55
N PHE A 113 -10.76 3.69 3.60
CA PHE A 113 -9.57 4.38 4.08
C PHE A 113 -8.47 3.42 4.58
N SER A 114 -8.79 2.16 4.86
CA SER A 114 -7.80 1.11 5.12
C SER A 114 -6.92 0.76 3.91
N ASN A 115 -7.28 1.21 2.71
CA ASN A 115 -6.53 1.07 1.45
C ASN A 115 -5.89 2.41 1.00
N MET A 116 -5.92 3.47 1.82
CA MET A 116 -5.46 4.81 1.43
C MET A 116 -4.14 5.18 2.11
N ILE A 117 -3.28 5.86 1.35
CA ILE A 117 -2.04 6.47 1.82
C ILE A 117 -2.07 7.95 1.46
N PRO A 118 -1.69 8.88 2.36
CA PRO A 118 -1.45 10.26 1.98
C PRO A 118 -0.28 10.33 0.99
N GLN A 119 -0.55 10.63 -0.26
CA GLN A 119 0.45 10.78 -1.32
C GLN A 119 0.49 12.21 -1.84
N THR A 120 1.68 12.70 -2.19
CA THR A 120 1.77 13.93 -2.96
C THR A 120 1.07 13.76 -4.30
N HIS A 121 0.42 14.82 -4.80
CA HIS A 121 -0.29 14.75 -6.10
C HIS A 121 0.64 14.33 -7.24
N ARG A 122 1.89 14.83 -7.26
CA ARG A 122 2.88 14.45 -8.26
C ARG A 122 3.14 12.93 -8.27
N LEU A 123 3.33 12.31 -7.09
CA LEU A 123 3.50 10.86 -7.02
C LEU A 123 2.23 10.14 -7.45
N ASN A 124 1.09 10.45 -6.81
CA ASN A 124 -0.17 9.74 -7.00
C ASN A 124 -0.67 9.80 -8.45
N ALA A 125 -0.68 10.99 -9.06
CA ALA A 125 -1.16 11.21 -10.43
C ALA A 125 -0.09 10.93 -11.50
N GLY A 126 1.19 10.83 -11.12
CA GLY A 126 2.35 10.60 -11.98
C GLY A 126 2.80 9.14 -12.00
N ASP A 127 4.00 8.89 -11.48
CA ASP A 127 4.69 7.60 -11.60
C ASP A 127 3.97 6.45 -10.90
N TRP A 128 3.28 6.71 -9.79
CA TRP A 128 2.46 5.70 -9.13
C TRP A 128 1.34 5.20 -10.04
N LYS A 129 0.58 6.12 -10.65
CA LYS A 129 -0.47 5.79 -11.62
C LYS A 129 0.09 5.11 -12.87
N SER A 130 1.26 5.53 -13.35
CA SER A 130 1.93 4.93 -14.50
C SER A 130 2.32 3.47 -14.21
N LEU A 131 2.88 3.19 -13.02
CA LEU A 131 3.20 1.84 -12.58
C LEU A 131 1.93 0.98 -12.40
N GLU A 132 0.83 1.54 -11.90
CA GLU A 132 -0.46 0.83 -11.82
C GLU A 132 -0.97 0.43 -13.21
N THR A 133 -0.83 1.32 -14.20
CA THR A 133 -1.20 1.02 -15.58
C THR A 133 -0.34 -0.09 -16.16
N ALA A 134 0.99 0.00 -16.01
CA ALA A 134 1.91 -1.05 -16.44
C ALA A 134 1.60 -2.40 -15.75
N THR A 135 1.25 -2.38 -14.46
CA THR A 135 0.89 -3.60 -13.70
C THR A 135 -0.34 -4.29 -14.31
N ARG A 136 -1.37 -3.53 -14.73
CA ARG A 136 -2.54 -4.09 -15.44
C ARG A 136 -2.17 -4.63 -16.82
N GLU A 137 -1.32 -3.93 -17.57
CA GLU A 137 -0.82 -4.41 -18.86
C GLU A 137 -0.05 -5.73 -18.71
N TRP A 138 0.78 -5.85 -17.69
CA TRP A 138 1.45 -7.12 -17.37
C TRP A 138 0.47 -8.22 -17.01
N ALA A 139 -0.61 -7.92 -16.29
CA ALA A 139 -1.65 -8.91 -15.99
C ALA A 139 -2.40 -9.38 -17.25
N VAL A 140 -2.61 -8.49 -18.23
CA VAL A 140 -3.20 -8.87 -19.53
C VAL A 140 -2.26 -9.82 -20.28
N ILE A 141 -0.96 -9.51 -20.34
CA ILE A 141 0.04 -10.29 -21.11
C ILE A 141 0.33 -11.64 -20.42
N SER A 142 0.50 -11.66 -19.09
CA SER A 142 0.90 -12.86 -18.35
C SER A 142 -0.27 -13.62 -17.70
N SER A 143 -1.51 -13.23 -18.02
CA SER A 143 -2.77 -13.70 -17.44
C SER A 143 -3.02 -13.23 -16.03
N LYS A 144 -1.96 -13.05 -15.22
CA LYS A 144 -2.04 -12.56 -13.85
C LYS A 144 -0.73 -12.02 -13.31
N VAL A 145 -0.80 -11.12 -12.35
CA VAL A 145 0.31 -10.63 -11.55
C VAL A 145 -0.07 -10.64 -10.07
N ARG A 146 0.91 -10.91 -9.20
CA ARG A 146 0.74 -10.73 -7.75
C ARG A 146 1.40 -9.43 -7.34
N VAL A 147 0.73 -8.67 -6.49
CA VAL A 147 1.18 -7.36 -6.06
C VAL A 147 1.18 -7.26 -4.54
N TRP A 148 2.24 -6.67 -4.01
CA TRP A 148 2.36 -6.21 -2.63
C TRP A 148 2.78 -4.76 -2.68
N SER A 149 2.12 -3.93 -1.90
CA SER A 149 2.38 -2.50 -1.94
C SER A 149 2.04 -1.86 -0.62
N GLY A 150 2.69 -0.75 -0.28
CA GLY A 150 2.44 -0.07 0.98
C GLY A 150 3.31 1.15 1.18
N ALA A 151 3.47 1.55 2.44
CA ALA A 151 4.20 2.75 2.81
C ALA A 151 5.15 2.52 3.99
N ILE A 152 6.16 3.38 4.09
CA ILE A 152 7.22 3.30 5.10
C ILE A 152 7.47 4.68 5.70
N GLY A 153 7.74 4.68 7.00
CA GLY A 153 8.19 5.86 7.74
C GLY A 153 7.06 6.84 8.04
N GLU A 154 7.44 7.95 8.64
CA GLU A 154 6.57 9.10 8.92
C GLU A 154 7.39 10.36 8.67
N GLU A 155 6.90 11.24 7.83
CA GLU A 155 7.48 12.56 7.60
C GLU A 155 6.84 13.59 8.53
N LYS A 156 5.50 13.60 8.54
CA LYS A 156 4.65 14.46 9.35
C LYS A 156 3.27 13.82 9.51
N LYS A 157 2.35 14.56 10.14
CA LYS A 157 0.93 14.16 10.22
C LYS A 157 0.02 15.15 9.52
N ILE A 158 -1.10 14.65 9.00
CA ILE A 158 -2.28 15.39 8.59
C ILE A 158 -3.43 14.91 9.49
N GLY A 159 -3.89 15.74 10.40
CA GLY A 159 -4.80 15.28 11.45
C GLY A 159 -4.23 14.07 12.22
N ALA A 160 -4.97 12.96 12.23
CA ALA A 160 -4.56 11.72 12.88
C ALA A 160 -3.67 10.83 12.00
N ILE A 161 -3.54 11.11 10.70
CA ILE A 161 -2.86 10.26 9.73
C ILE A 161 -1.39 10.63 9.64
N SER A 162 -0.51 9.64 9.73
CA SER A 162 0.91 9.82 9.40
C SER A 162 1.09 9.92 7.87
N VAL A 163 1.84 10.90 7.40
CA VAL A 163 2.28 10.98 6.01
C VAL A 163 3.54 10.15 5.87
N PRO A 164 3.56 9.09 5.05
CA PRO A 164 4.74 8.25 4.90
C PRO A 164 5.86 8.98 4.16
N LYS A 165 7.11 8.65 4.50
CA LYS A 165 8.28 9.13 3.76
C LYS A 165 8.37 8.52 2.37
N GLN A 166 8.04 7.23 2.27
CA GLN A 166 8.20 6.46 1.05
C GLN A 166 7.00 5.55 0.81
N CYS A 167 6.68 5.34 -0.47
CA CYS A 167 5.72 4.35 -0.95
C CYS A 167 6.47 3.29 -1.75
N TRP A 168 6.05 2.04 -1.64
CA TRP A 168 6.72 0.93 -2.32
C TRP A 168 5.72 0.00 -3.00
N LYS A 169 6.17 -0.68 -4.04
CA LYS A 169 5.39 -1.71 -4.74
C LYS A 169 6.30 -2.84 -5.20
N VAL A 170 5.88 -4.07 -4.92
CA VAL A 170 6.54 -5.30 -5.39
C VAL A 170 5.54 -6.04 -6.28
N VAL A 171 5.98 -6.47 -7.45
CA VAL A 171 5.17 -7.19 -8.43
C VAL A 171 5.86 -8.48 -8.81
N GLN A 172 5.11 -9.59 -8.81
CA GLN A 172 5.55 -10.86 -9.34
C GLN A 172 4.82 -11.16 -10.65
N ILE A 173 5.57 -11.30 -11.75
CA ILE A 173 5.07 -11.52 -13.10
C ILE A 173 5.73 -12.79 -13.65
N ALA A 174 4.93 -13.84 -13.91
CA ALA A 174 5.45 -15.11 -14.46
C ALA A 174 6.70 -15.63 -13.69
N GLY A 175 6.69 -15.55 -12.36
CA GLY A 175 7.79 -15.96 -11.49
C GLY A 175 8.94 -14.95 -11.34
N LYS A 176 9.00 -13.88 -12.12
CA LYS A 176 9.99 -12.79 -12.00
C LYS A 176 9.51 -11.72 -11.05
N TRP A 177 10.46 -11.08 -10.35
CA TRP A 177 10.18 -10.05 -9.37
C TRP A 177 10.63 -8.68 -9.89
N LYS A 178 9.78 -7.69 -9.68
CA LYS A 178 10.09 -6.26 -9.83
C LYS A 178 9.72 -5.56 -8.52
N ALA A 179 10.55 -4.62 -8.09
CA ALA A 179 10.32 -3.86 -6.88
C ALA A 179 10.62 -2.39 -7.11
N TYR A 180 9.77 -1.51 -6.57
CA TYR A 180 9.84 -0.07 -6.78
C TYR A 180 9.74 0.65 -5.45
N LEU A 181 10.53 1.72 -5.29
CA LEU A 181 10.56 2.57 -4.10
C LEU A 181 10.50 4.04 -4.51
N PHE A 182 9.48 4.73 -4.05
CA PHE A 182 9.26 6.14 -4.34
C PHE A 182 9.35 6.97 -3.07
N ASN A 183 10.03 8.10 -3.11
CA ASN A 183 9.89 9.12 -2.08
C ASN A 183 8.51 9.78 -2.22
N ASN A 184 7.86 10.09 -1.10
CA ASN A 184 6.56 10.75 -1.10
C ASN A 184 6.70 12.28 -1.13
N ASP A 185 7.59 12.76 -1.98
CA ASP A 185 7.90 14.16 -2.21
C ASP A 185 8.15 14.43 -3.71
N LEU A 186 8.89 15.48 -4.04
CA LEU A 186 9.21 15.84 -5.42
C LEU A 186 10.56 15.33 -5.90
N SER A 187 11.28 14.52 -5.11
CA SER A 187 12.67 14.12 -5.37
C SER A 187 12.82 12.88 -6.24
N ASN A 188 11.70 12.21 -6.62
CA ASN A 188 11.79 11.03 -7.47
C ASN A 188 12.30 11.38 -8.87
N PRO A 189 13.16 10.52 -9.47
CA PRO A 189 13.46 10.62 -10.88
C PRO A 189 12.18 10.40 -11.71
N ASP A 190 12.07 11.09 -12.84
CA ASP A 190 10.90 10.95 -13.72
C ASP A 190 10.86 9.55 -14.36
N GLY A 191 9.66 8.99 -14.42
CA GLY A 191 9.41 7.64 -14.93
C GLY A 191 9.53 6.56 -13.86
N PHE A 192 8.49 5.73 -13.75
CA PHE A 192 8.43 4.72 -12.67
C PHE A 192 9.58 3.69 -12.76
N ASP A 193 10.11 3.38 -13.97
CA ASP A 193 11.21 2.43 -14.15
C ASP A 193 12.52 2.93 -13.52
N ASN A 194 12.71 4.24 -13.42
CA ASN A 194 13.87 4.85 -12.76
C ASN A 194 13.82 4.74 -11.23
N ASN A 195 12.71 4.25 -10.68
CA ASN A 195 12.50 3.99 -9.27
C ASN A 195 12.53 2.48 -8.95
N GLU A 196 12.95 1.62 -9.90
CA GLU A 196 13.14 0.19 -9.66
C GLU A 196 14.36 -0.04 -8.74
N VAL A 197 14.17 -0.91 -7.75
CA VAL A 197 15.19 -1.24 -6.74
C VAL A 197 15.29 -2.76 -6.57
N PRO A 198 16.39 -3.29 -6.01
CA PRO A 198 16.46 -4.70 -5.66
C PRO A 198 15.35 -5.10 -4.66
N LEU A 199 14.71 -6.25 -4.87
CA LEU A 199 13.69 -6.79 -3.95
C LEU A 199 14.18 -6.83 -2.49
N ALA A 200 15.43 -7.22 -2.29
CA ALA A 200 16.05 -7.30 -0.97
C ALA A 200 16.07 -5.93 -0.24
N GLN A 201 16.08 -4.82 -0.97
CA GLN A 201 15.99 -3.48 -0.37
C GLN A 201 14.61 -3.26 0.25
N ILE A 202 13.53 -3.62 -0.44
CA ILE A 202 12.16 -3.53 0.10
C ILE A 202 12.00 -4.49 1.29
N GLU A 203 12.50 -5.74 1.17
CA GLU A 203 12.47 -6.70 2.28
C GLU A 203 13.19 -6.16 3.54
N LYS A 204 14.34 -5.50 3.36
CA LYS A 204 15.10 -4.88 4.46
C LYS A 204 14.35 -3.72 5.10
N LEU A 205 13.75 -2.86 4.29
CA LEU A 205 13.05 -1.65 4.77
C LEU A 205 11.72 -1.98 5.46
N THR A 206 11.00 -3.00 4.98
CA THR A 206 9.66 -3.34 5.47
C THR A 206 9.65 -4.45 6.51
N GLY A 207 10.66 -5.30 6.51
CA GLY A 207 10.71 -6.54 7.30
C GLY A 207 9.87 -7.68 6.71
N PHE A 208 9.08 -7.43 5.65
CA PHE A 208 8.31 -8.47 4.95
C PHE A 208 9.22 -9.36 4.09
N LYS A 209 8.77 -10.61 3.87
CA LYS A 209 9.37 -11.56 2.94
C LYS A 209 8.35 -11.95 1.90
N PHE A 210 8.74 -11.89 0.62
CA PHE A 210 7.85 -12.09 -0.51
C PHE A 210 8.04 -13.45 -1.21
N ARG A 211 9.01 -14.24 -0.76
CA ARG A 211 9.35 -15.57 -1.33
C ARG A 211 8.82 -16.71 -0.48
#